data_5819850cbf41cb4b41e9df02bf1b5f53
#
_entry.id   5819850cbf41cb4b41e9df02bf1b5f53
#
_cell.length_a   1.000
_cell.length_b   1.000
_cell.length_c   1.000
_cell.angle_alpha   90.00
_cell.angle_beta   90.00
_cell.angle_gamma   90.00
#
_symmetry.space_group_name_H-M   'P 1'
#
loop_
_entity.id
_entity.type
_entity.pdbx_description
1 polymer ?
#
loop_
_entity_poly.entity_id
_entity_poly.type
_entity_poly.pdbx_seq_one_letter_code
_entity_poly.pdbx_strand_id
1 'polypeptide(L)'
;GGTAGYGFSFYAGGFLLLLGVLWGRLACGFLCPFGLFQELLAKVPLPRKKLYAPLLYLKYLMLLVFVLGLPLFFMLTEGIGPPAFCQYICPAGTLEAALPLLLTHPEYREAAGGLFALKAAILAAVLIACMSVPRFFCKALCPLGAIYGLMNPLSICRLHLDKSRCISCGACQRACPMDIDPRKQLNSPECIRCGTCQKACPRQALHLGVKKRDNKKTPEFIS
;
A
#
# COMPACT_ATOMS: atom_id res chain seq x y z
N GLY A 1 20.43 -26.44 13.47
CA GLY A 1 20.54 -25.04 13.06
C GLY A 1 19.23 -24.38 12.56
N GLY A 2 18.03 -24.74 13.07
CA GLY A 2 16.75 -24.29 12.53
C GLY A 2 16.01 -23.18 13.29
N THR A 3 16.50 -22.74 14.43
CA THR A 3 15.74 -21.81 15.31
C THR A 3 15.99 -20.31 15.05
N ALA A 4 17.11 -19.95 14.45
CA ALA A 4 17.47 -18.56 14.19
C ALA A 4 16.58 -17.89 13.11
N GLY A 5 16.10 -18.66 12.12
CA GLY A 5 15.25 -18.11 11.03
C GLY A 5 13.84 -17.74 11.50
N TYR A 6 13.26 -18.47 12.41
CA TYR A 6 11.92 -18.17 12.94
C TYR A 6 11.91 -16.93 13.84
N GLY A 7 12.94 -16.74 14.67
CA GLY A 7 13.05 -15.57 15.54
C GLY A 7 13.08 -14.26 14.74
N PHE A 8 13.89 -14.19 13.69
CA PHE A 8 13.98 -12.98 12.83
C PHE A 8 12.65 -12.65 12.15
N SER A 9 11.91 -13.68 11.71
CA SER A 9 10.60 -13.49 11.07
C SER A 9 9.55 -12.88 12.03
N PHE A 10 9.53 -13.30 13.30
CA PHE A 10 8.63 -12.74 14.32
C PHE A 10 8.96 -11.29 14.66
N TYR A 11 10.24 -10.93 14.77
CA TYR A 11 10.65 -9.55 15.00
C TYR A 11 10.28 -8.63 13.83
N ALA A 12 10.52 -9.07 12.60
CA ALA A 12 10.15 -8.30 11.41
C ALA A 12 8.63 -8.12 11.32
N GLY A 13 7.84 -9.17 11.57
CA GLY A 13 6.38 -9.10 11.61
C GLY A 13 5.88 -8.16 12.70
N GLY A 14 6.40 -8.27 13.91
CA GLY A 14 6.07 -7.39 15.03
C GLY A 14 6.39 -5.93 14.76
N PHE A 15 7.55 -5.66 14.15
CA PHE A 15 7.94 -4.30 13.75
C PHE A 15 7.00 -3.71 12.70
N LEU A 16 6.63 -4.48 11.68
CA LEU A 16 5.68 -4.05 10.65
C LEU A 16 4.29 -3.77 11.25
N LEU A 17 3.83 -4.61 12.19
CA LEU A 17 2.58 -4.37 12.91
C LEU A 17 2.64 -3.11 13.77
N LEU A 18 3.74 -2.90 14.47
CA LEU A 18 3.96 -1.67 15.26
C LEU A 18 3.88 -0.42 14.39
N LEU A 19 4.57 -0.41 13.24
CA LEU A 19 4.48 0.67 12.26
C LEU A 19 3.04 0.89 11.78
N GLY A 20 2.29 -0.20 11.55
CA GLY A 20 0.90 -0.15 11.14
C GLY A 20 -0.01 0.50 12.18
N VAL A 21 0.17 0.19 13.46
CA VAL A 21 -0.60 0.77 14.56
C VAL A 21 -0.24 2.25 14.79
N LEU A 22 1.04 2.59 14.76
CA LEU A 22 1.49 3.97 14.99
C LEU A 22 1.10 4.90 13.84
N TRP A 23 1.47 4.53 12.62
CA TRP A 23 1.39 5.42 11.46
C TRP A 23 0.38 4.98 10.40
N GLY A 24 -0.15 3.76 10.51
CA GLY A 24 -1.08 3.22 9.51
C GLY A 24 -0.43 3.17 8.12
N ARG A 25 -1.16 3.59 7.10
CA ARG A 25 -0.67 3.64 5.71
C ARG A 25 0.29 4.78 5.40
N LEU A 26 0.66 5.63 6.35
CA LEU A 26 1.64 6.69 6.16
C LEU A 26 3.01 6.10 5.77
N ALA A 27 3.39 4.94 6.34
CA ALA A 27 4.59 4.20 5.96
C ALA A 27 4.61 3.87 4.45
N CYS A 28 3.47 3.49 3.86
CA CYS A 28 3.35 3.24 2.43
C CYS A 28 3.50 4.52 1.58
N GLY A 29 3.25 5.69 2.16
CA GLY A 29 3.38 6.98 1.50
C GLY A 29 4.80 7.50 1.42
N PHE A 30 5.63 7.27 2.45
CA PHE A 30 6.93 7.91 2.62
C PHE A 30 8.12 6.93 2.70
N LEU A 31 7.93 5.74 3.29
CA LEU A 31 9.01 4.78 3.50
C LEU A 31 9.12 3.73 2.38
N CYS A 32 8.01 3.41 1.70
CA CYS A 32 8.03 2.37 0.67
C CYS A 32 8.70 2.88 -0.62
N PRO A 33 9.89 2.38 -1.00
CA PRO A 33 10.60 2.85 -2.20
C PRO A 33 9.80 2.54 -3.48
N PHE A 34 9.13 1.39 -3.53
CA PHE A 34 8.25 1.05 -4.66
C PHE A 34 7.03 2.00 -4.75
N GLY A 35 6.50 2.45 -3.62
CA GLY A 35 5.43 3.46 -3.56
C GLY A 35 5.86 4.82 -4.11
N LEU A 36 7.08 5.25 -3.76
CA LEU A 36 7.69 6.49 -4.29
C LEU A 36 7.99 6.38 -5.78
N PHE A 37 8.48 5.23 -6.23
CA PHE A 37 8.72 4.96 -7.65
C PHE A 37 7.44 5.05 -8.49
N GLN A 38 6.33 4.49 -8.00
CA GLN A 38 5.01 4.60 -8.66
C GLN A 38 4.55 6.07 -8.75
N GLU A 39 4.85 6.89 -7.74
CA GLU A 39 4.51 8.31 -7.75
C GLU A 39 5.34 9.09 -8.78
N LEU A 40 6.61 8.70 -8.97
CA LEU A 40 7.46 9.25 -10.01
C LEU A 40 6.92 8.90 -11.41
N LEU A 41 6.52 7.64 -11.64
CA LEU A 41 5.90 7.20 -12.89
C LEU A 41 4.58 7.94 -13.19
N ALA A 42 3.78 8.23 -12.16
CA ALA A 42 2.53 8.96 -12.31
C ALA A 42 2.71 10.45 -12.71
N LYS A 43 3.95 10.97 -12.75
CA LYS A 43 4.26 12.32 -13.28
C LYS A 43 4.28 12.36 -14.81
N VAL A 44 4.36 11.20 -15.48
CA VAL A 44 4.25 11.14 -16.94
C VAL A 44 2.88 11.67 -17.35
N PRO A 45 2.81 12.58 -18.37
CA PRO A 45 1.57 13.25 -18.75
C PRO A 45 0.64 12.32 -19.55
N LEU A 46 0.15 11.28 -18.91
CA LEU A 46 -0.85 10.37 -19.46
C LEU A 46 -2.24 10.68 -18.83
N PRO A 47 -3.34 10.41 -19.54
CA PRO A 47 -4.68 10.61 -19.01
C PRO A 47 -4.89 9.74 -17.78
N ARG A 48 -5.07 10.38 -16.62
CA ARG A 48 -5.28 9.69 -15.34
C ARG A 48 -6.64 9.01 -15.35
N LYS A 49 -6.63 7.70 -15.21
CA LYS A 49 -7.84 6.88 -15.06
C LYS A 49 -8.07 6.57 -13.58
N LYS A 50 -9.33 6.59 -13.17
CA LYS A 50 -9.72 6.09 -11.84
C LYS A 50 -9.74 4.57 -11.87
N LEU A 51 -9.30 3.96 -10.78
CA LEU A 51 -9.39 2.52 -10.63
C LEU A 51 -10.86 2.10 -10.50
N TYR A 52 -11.24 1.03 -11.20
CA TYR A 52 -12.57 0.43 -11.07
C TYR A 52 -12.77 -0.08 -9.64
N ALA A 53 -13.89 0.29 -9.00
CA ALA A 53 -14.13 0.03 -7.57
C ALA A 53 -13.89 -1.41 -7.10
N PRO A 54 -14.35 -2.47 -7.82
CA PRO A 54 -14.10 -3.86 -7.40
C PRO A 54 -12.61 -4.24 -7.40
N LEU A 55 -11.75 -3.61 -8.22
CA LEU A 55 -10.32 -3.87 -8.19
C LEU A 55 -9.66 -3.48 -6.84
N LEU A 56 -10.26 -2.60 -6.07
CA LEU A 56 -9.78 -2.25 -4.72
C LEU A 56 -9.85 -3.44 -3.75
N TYR A 57 -10.76 -4.38 -3.99
CA TYR A 57 -10.89 -5.58 -3.17
C TYR A 57 -9.90 -6.68 -3.56
N LEU A 58 -9.28 -6.61 -4.73
CA LEU A 58 -8.32 -7.60 -5.22
C LEU A 58 -7.13 -7.77 -4.27
N LYS A 59 -6.65 -6.69 -3.63
CA LYS A 59 -5.57 -6.76 -2.62
C LYS A 59 -5.95 -7.61 -1.39
N TYR A 60 -7.23 -7.60 -0.99
CA TYR A 60 -7.71 -8.44 0.12
C TYR A 60 -7.78 -9.91 -0.30
N LEU A 61 -8.17 -10.17 -1.56
CA LEU A 61 -8.09 -11.51 -2.14
C LEU A 61 -6.64 -12.00 -2.21
N MET A 62 -5.70 -11.13 -2.66
CA MET A 62 -4.27 -11.45 -2.67
C MET A 62 -3.73 -11.73 -1.26
N LEU A 63 -4.16 -10.95 -0.26
CA LEU A 63 -3.80 -11.18 1.14
C LEU A 63 -4.30 -12.54 1.61
N LEU A 64 -5.58 -12.86 1.35
CA LEU A 64 -6.22 -14.07 1.85
C LEU A 64 -5.66 -15.32 1.15
N VAL A 65 -5.48 -15.30 -0.17
CA VAL A 65 -5.04 -16.47 -0.94
C VAL A 65 -3.51 -16.66 -0.84
N PHE A 66 -2.72 -15.64 -1.18
CA PHE A 66 -1.26 -15.79 -1.34
C PHE A 66 -0.45 -15.57 -0.07
N VAL A 67 -0.97 -14.83 0.90
CA VAL A 67 -0.24 -14.54 2.14
C VAL A 67 -0.71 -15.43 3.29
N LEU A 68 -1.99 -15.78 3.35
CA LEU A 68 -2.55 -16.63 4.39
C LEU A 68 -2.83 -18.05 3.89
N GLY A 69 -3.58 -18.23 2.82
CA GLY A 69 -4.08 -19.52 2.36
C GLY A 69 -2.98 -20.46 1.87
N LEU A 70 -2.19 -20.03 0.89
CA LEU A 70 -1.12 -20.87 0.33
C LEU A 70 -0.04 -21.25 1.34
N PRO A 71 0.55 -20.30 2.12
CA PRO A 71 1.53 -20.66 3.13
C PRO A 71 0.98 -21.58 4.21
N LEU A 72 -0.27 -21.38 4.64
CA LEU A 72 -0.92 -22.26 5.62
C LEU A 72 -1.14 -23.66 5.05
N PHE A 73 -1.60 -23.77 3.80
CA PHE A 73 -1.79 -25.05 3.12
C PHE A 73 -0.45 -25.81 3.01
N PHE A 74 0.62 -25.17 2.55
CA PHE A 74 1.95 -25.81 2.48
C PHE A 74 2.53 -26.13 3.86
N MET A 75 2.26 -25.30 4.86
CA MET A 75 2.67 -25.57 6.24
C MET A 75 2.01 -26.84 6.78
N LEU A 76 0.74 -27.07 6.45
CA LEU A 76 -0.01 -28.26 6.90
C LEU A 76 0.37 -29.52 6.13
N THR A 77 0.77 -29.41 4.85
CA THR A 77 1.11 -30.56 4.00
C THR A 77 2.59 -30.91 4.02
N GLU A 78 3.48 -29.92 4.01
CA GLU A 78 4.93 -30.11 3.85
C GLU A 78 5.75 -29.60 5.04
N GLY A 79 5.09 -29.01 6.06
CA GLY A 79 5.75 -28.46 7.25
C GLY A 79 6.50 -27.14 7.03
N ILE A 80 6.56 -26.61 5.82
CA ILE A 80 7.25 -25.35 5.44
C ILE A 80 6.31 -24.49 4.62
N GLY A 81 5.99 -23.29 5.11
CA GLY A 81 5.16 -22.31 4.39
C GLY A 81 6.00 -21.28 3.61
N PRO A 82 6.21 -21.43 2.30
CA PRO A 82 6.96 -20.46 1.52
C PRO A 82 6.17 -19.14 1.39
N PRO A 83 6.85 -17.97 1.30
CA PRO A 83 6.20 -16.67 1.08
C PRO A 83 5.74 -16.55 -0.38
N ALA A 84 4.63 -17.22 -0.73
CA ALA A 84 4.17 -17.41 -2.10
C ALA A 84 3.96 -16.09 -2.85
N PHE A 85 3.43 -15.04 -2.20
CA PHE A 85 3.26 -13.73 -2.84
C PHE A 85 4.60 -13.12 -3.28
N CYS A 86 5.60 -13.09 -2.39
CA CYS A 86 6.91 -12.52 -2.69
C CYS A 86 7.67 -13.36 -3.73
N GLN A 87 7.49 -14.69 -3.69
CA GLN A 87 8.17 -15.60 -4.57
C GLN A 87 7.64 -15.55 -6.01
N TYR A 88 6.33 -15.42 -6.20
CA TYR A 88 5.70 -15.59 -7.53
C TYR A 88 5.18 -14.28 -8.15
N ILE A 89 4.68 -13.33 -7.36
CA ILE A 89 3.88 -12.21 -7.88
C ILE A 89 4.52 -10.85 -7.60
N CYS A 90 5.26 -10.67 -6.48
CA CYS A 90 5.66 -9.36 -6.01
C CYS A 90 6.55 -8.58 -7.00
N PRO A 91 6.04 -7.51 -7.65
CA PRO A 91 6.84 -6.70 -8.58
C PRO A 91 7.88 -5.86 -7.85
N ALA A 92 7.62 -5.46 -6.58
CA ALA A 92 8.59 -4.72 -5.77
C ALA A 92 9.86 -5.55 -5.54
N GLY A 93 9.71 -6.83 -5.14
CA GLY A 93 10.86 -7.72 -4.97
C GLY A 93 11.63 -7.98 -6.27
N THR A 94 10.95 -7.96 -7.42
CA THR A 94 11.62 -8.09 -8.72
C THR A 94 12.42 -6.83 -9.06
N LEU A 95 11.86 -5.64 -8.84
CA LEU A 95 12.53 -4.38 -9.14
C LEU A 95 13.68 -4.08 -8.16
N GLU A 96 13.46 -4.28 -6.87
CA GLU A 96 14.38 -3.83 -5.81
C GLU A 96 15.44 -4.87 -5.45
N ALA A 97 15.18 -6.15 -5.67
CA ALA A 97 16.11 -7.23 -5.34
C ALA A 97 16.59 -8.00 -6.56
N ALA A 98 15.69 -8.58 -7.38
CA ALA A 98 16.10 -9.47 -8.46
C ALA A 98 16.84 -8.74 -9.58
N LEU A 99 16.38 -7.55 -9.97
CA LEU A 99 17.04 -6.76 -11.02
C LEU A 99 18.46 -6.31 -10.61
N PRO A 100 18.70 -5.67 -9.46
CA PRO A 100 20.05 -5.32 -9.02
C PRO A 100 20.96 -6.55 -8.88
N LEU A 101 20.45 -7.66 -8.36
CA LEU A 101 21.22 -8.89 -8.21
C LEU A 101 21.71 -9.44 -9.56
N LEU A 102 20.85 -9.46 -10.58
CA LEU A 102 21.22 -9.93 -11.92
C LEU A 102 22.16 -8.96 -12.67
N LEU A 103 22.17 -7.68 -12.27
CA LEU A 103 23.10 -6.69 -12.84
C LEU A 103 24.48 -6.79 -12.21
N THR A 104 24.56 -7.07 -10.90
CA THR A 104 25.83 -7.16 -10.16
C THR A 104 26.48 -8.53 -10.26
N HIS A 105 25.71 -9.60 -10.44
CA HIS A 105 26.14 -10.98 -10.45
C HIS A 105 25.69 -11.72 -11.72
N PRO A 106 26.48 -11.69 -12.80
CA PRO A 106 26.09 -12.32 -14.06
C PRO A 106 25.91 -13.84 -13.99
N GLU A 107 26.51 -14.51 -13.01
CA GLU A 107 26.35 -15.96 -12.76
C GLU A 107 24.90 -16.36 -12.48
N TYR A 108 24.08 -15.47 -11.92
CA TYR A 108 22.68 -15.76 -11.66
C TYR A 108 21.77 -15.63 -12.89
N ARG A 109 22.28 -15.08 -13.99
CA ARG A 109 21.50 -14.93 -15.23
C ARG A 109 21.18 -16.28 -15.88
N GLU A 110 22.10 -17.24 -15.78
CA GLU A 110 21.88 -18.59 -16.30
C GLU A 110 20.83 -19.34 -15.47
N ALA A 111 20.78 -19.07 -14.15
CA ALA A 111 19.77 -19.63 -13.26
C ALA A 111 18.40 -18.92 -13.36
N ALA A 112 18.33 -17.76 -14.01
CA ALA A 112 17.11 -16.98 -14.20
C ALA A 112 16.22 -17.64 -15.26
N GLY A 113 15.48 -18.68 -14.87
CA GLY A 113 14.58 -19.43 -15.73
C GLY A 113 13.25 -18.74 -16.01
N GLY A 114 12.25 -19.52 -16.45
CA GLY A 114 10.91 -19.04 -16.81
C GLY A 114 10.17 -18.28 -15.69
N LEU A 115 10.46 -18.57 -14.43
CA LEU A 115 9.90 -17.85 -13.29
C LEU A 115 10.33 -16.37 -13.28
N PHE A 116 11.58 -16.07 -13.63
CA PHE A 116 12.04 -14.68 -13.72
C PHE A 116 11.35 -13.95 -14.88
N ALA A 117 11.18 -14.62 -16.03
CA ALA A 117 10.46 -14.03 -17.17
C ALA A 117 9.00 -13.70 -16.80
N LEU A 118 8.31 -14.59 -16.10
CA LEU A 118 6.96 -14.33 -15.57
C LEU A 118 6.93 -13.12 -14.65
N LYS A 119 7.85 -13.03 -13.68
CA LYS A 119 7.95 -11.91 -12.74
C LYS A 119 8.29 -10.59 -13.43
N ALA A 120 9.15 -10.62 -14.44
CA ALA A 120 9.48 -9.45 -15.26
C ALA A 120 8.27 -8.98 -16.07
N ALA A 121 7.47 -9.90 -16.62
CA ALA A 121 6.22 -9.57 -17.31
C ALA A 121 5.19 -8.94 -16.38
N ILE A 122 5.02 -9.49 -15.17
CA ILE A 122 4.13 -8.91 -14.13
C ILE A 122 4.62 -7.50 -13.75
N LEU A 123 5.92 -7.32 -13.53
CA LEU A 123 6.50 -6.01 -13.23
C LEU A 123 6.19 -5.02 -14.36
N ALA A 124 6.45 -5.37 -15.61
CA ALA A 124 6.19 -4.51 -16.76
C ALA A 124 4.70 -4.12 -16.86
N ALA A 125 3.78 -5.08 -16.69
CA ALA A 125 2.35 -4.82 -16.70
C ALA A 125 1.94 -3.86 -15.56
N VAL A 126 2.47 -4.04 -14.35
CA VAL A 126 2.21 -3.15 -13.21
C VAL A 126 2.76 -1.74 -13.45
N LEU A 127 3.97 -1.61 -14.02
CA LEU A 127 4.55 -0.31 -14.34
C LEU A 127 3.71 0.45 -15.37
N ILE A 128 3.27 -0.22 -16.44
CA ILE A 128 2.38 0.36 -17.46
C ILE A 128 1.06 0.81 -16.81
N ALA A 129 0.47 -0.02 -15.94
CA ALA A 129 -0.76 0.33 -15.22
C ALA A 129 -0.55 1.55 -14.29
N CYS A 130 0.63 1.67 -13.64
CA CYS A 130 0.97 2.80 -12.78
C CYS A 130 1.11 4.14 -13.52
N MET A 131 1.44 4.11 -14.81
CA MET A 131 1.48 5.32 -15.64
C MET A 131 0.08 5.91 -15.86
N SER A 132 -0.96 5.06 -15.96
CA SER A 132 -2.35 5.48 -16.17
C SER A 132 -3.12 5.67 -14.86
N VAL A 133 -2.87 4.81 -13.86
CA VAL A 133 -3.53 4.84 -12.56
C VAL A 133 -2.50 5.08 -11.45
N PRO A 134 -2.47 6.27 -10.84
CA PRO A 134 -1.52 6.57 -9.77
C PRO A 134 -1.59 5.53 -8.64
N ARG A 135 -0.44 4.98 -8.26
CA ARG A 135 -0.29 3.98 -7.20
C ARG A 135 -1.14 2.71 -7.41
N PHE A 136 -1.26 2.25 -8.66
CA PHE A 136 -2.05 1.08 -9.04
C PHE A 136 -1.75 -0.14 -8.17
N PHE A 137 -0.48 -0.51 -8.02
CA PHE A 137 -0.08 -1.67 -7.22
C PHE A 137 -0.53 -1.54 -5.74
N CYS A 138 -0.32 -0.37 -5.14
CA CYS A 138 -0.72 -0.12 -3.75
C CYS A 138 -2.24 -0.13 -3.53
N LYS A 139 -3.01 0.22 -4.58
CA LYS A 139 -4.48 0.20 -4.55
C LYS A 139 -5.04 -1.19 -4.74
N ALA A 140 -4.51 -1.96 -5.71
CA ALA A 140 -5.15 -3.16 -6.23
C ALA A 140 -4.49 -4.49 -5.81
N LEU A 141 -3.15 -4.53 -5.65
CA LEU A 141 -2.41 -5.79 -5.56
C LEU A 141 -1.64 -5.98 -4.26
N CYS A 142 -1.22 -4.90 -3.59
CA CYS A 142 -0.31 -4.99 -2.44
C CYS A 142 -1.01 -5.53 -1.18
N PRO A 143 -0.65 -6.73 -0.68
CA PRO A 143 -1.25 -7.30 0.54
C PRO A 143 -0.84 -6.52 1.79
N LEU A 144 0.39 -5.98 1.86
CA LEU A 144 0.82 -5.12 2.95
C LEU A 144 -0.02 -3.84 3.01
N GLY A 145 -0.38 -3.28 1.83
CA GLY A 145 -1.33 -2.18 1.72
C GLY A 145 -2.73 -2.54 2.23
N ALA A 146 -3.16 -3.79 2.12
CA ALA A 146 -4.41 -4.26 2.71
C ALA A 146 -4.33 -4.31 4.24
N ILE A 147 -3.26 -4.89 4.81
CA ILE A 147 -3.03 -4.96 6.27
C ILE A 147 -3.00 -3.56 6.88
N TYR A 148 -2.18 -2.67 6.34
CA TYR A 148 -2.10 -1.29 6.84
C TYR A 148 -3.40 -0.50 6.60
N GLY A 149 -4.17 -0.85 5.57
CA GLY A 149 -5.50 -0.31 5.34
C GLY A 149 -6.46 -0.65 6.47
N LEU A 150 -6.49 -1.91 6.90
CA LEU A 150 -7.31 -2.35 8.03
C LEU A 150 -6.88 -1.68 9.36
N MET A 151 -5.58 -1.41 9.53
CA MET A 151 -5.04 -0.73 10.71
C MET A 151 -5.22 0.80 10.67
N ASN A 152 -5.49 1.38 9.50
CA ASN A 152 -5.56 2.82 9.31
C ASN A 152 -6.58 3.52 10.23
N PRO A 153 -7.79 2.98 10.48
CA PRO A 153 -8.74 3.56 11.42
C PRO A 153 -8.26 3.52 12.89
N LEU A 154 -7.39 2.56 13.22
CA LEU A 154 -6.85 2.38 14.57
C LEU A 154 -5.63 3.27 14.84
N SER A 155 -4.94 3.74 13.82
CA SER A 155 -3.68 4.45 13.95
C SER A 155 -3.81 5.79 14.68
N ILE A 156 -2.71 6.16 15.34
CA ILE A 156 -2.61 7.37 16.17
C ILE A 156 -2.60 8.63 15.28
N CYS A 157 -1.90 8.61 14.16
CA CYS A 157 -1.87 9.71 13.21
C CYS A 157 -3.17 9.75 12.40
N ARG A 158 -3.88 10.89 12.39
CA ARG A 158 -5.17 11.05 11.69
C ARG A 158 -5.23 12.34 10.89
N LEU A 159 -6.04 12.32 9.84
CA LEU A 159 -6.42 13.52 9.11
C LEU A 159 -7.63 14.15 9.81
N HIS A 160 -7.56 15.45 10.05
CA HIS A 160 -8.64 16.25 10.62
C HIS A 160 -9.14 17.25 9.60
N LEU A 161 -10.47 17.47 9.58
CA LEU A 161 -11.14 18.45 8.73
C LEU A 161 -11.83 19.49 9.63
N ASP A 162 -11.44 20.74 9.46
CA ASP A 162 -12.14 21.87 10.04
C ASP A 162 -13.32 22.23 9.13
N LYS A 163 -14.53 21.84 9.55
CA LYS A 163 -15.76 22.10 8.81
C LYS A 163 -16.07 23.60 8.65
N SER A 164 -15.63 24.43 9.61
CA SER A 164 -15.88 25.88 9.58
C SER A 164 -15.11 26.58 8.47
N ARG A 165 -13.91 26.07 8.13
CA ARG A 165 -13.07 26.60 7.06
C ARG A 165 -13.33 25.97 5.70
N CYS A 166 -14.06 24.84 5.66
CA CYS A 166 -14.29 24.07 4.45
C CYS A 166 -15.37 24.70 3.57
N ILE A 167 -14.99 25.15 2.38
CA ILE A 167 -15.91 25.72 1.36
C ILE A 167 -16.39 24.66 0.36
N SER A 168 -16.18 23.38 0.61
CA SER A 168 -16.63 22.25 -0.24
C SER A 168 -16.21 22.30 -1.72
N CYS A 169 -15.12 22.97 -2.07
CA CYS A 169 -14.66 23.20 -3.45
C CYS A 169 -14.15 21.95 -4.18
N GLY A 170 -13.95 20.81 -3.49
CA GLY A 170 -13.51 19.55 -4.09
C GLY A 170 -12.02 19.50 -4.51
N ALA A 171 -11.21 20.52 -4.25
CA ALA A 171 -9.79 20.54 -4.63
C ALA A 171 -9.00 19.38 -3.99
N CYS A 172 -9.29 19.05 -2.73
CA CYS A 172 -8.68 17.95 -1.99
C CYS A 172 -8.96 16.58 -2.63
N GLN A 173 -10.16 16.37 -3.18
CA GLN A 173 -10.53 15.13 -3.89
C GLN A 173 -9.80 15.02 -5.23
N ARG A 174 -9.76 16.10 -6.01
CA ARG A 174 -9.06 16.12 -7.32
C ARG A 174 -7.56 15.90 -7.17
N ALA A 175 -6.96 16.39 -6.09
CA ALA A 175 -5.53 16.25 -5.82
C ALA A 175 -5.17 14.89 -5.19
N CYS A 176 -6.14 14.08 -4.76
CA CYS A 176 -5.88 12.83 -4.04
C CYS A 176 -5.33 11.74 -4.96
N PRO A 177 -4.09 11.23 -4.75
CA PRO A 177 -3.55 10.15 -5.57
C PRO A 177 -4.24 8.80 -5.34
N MET A 178 -5.04 8.68 -4.25
CA MET A 178 -5.79 7.47 -3.92
C MET A 178 -7.26 7.54 -4.33
N ASP A 179 -7.68 8.61 -5.04
CA ASP A 179 -9.06 8.84 -5.52
C ASP A 179 -10.13 8.89 -4.40
N ILE A 180 -9.73 9.26 -3.18
CA ILE A 180 -10.62 9.40 -2.03
C ILE A 180 -11.15 10.82 -1.95
N ASP A 181 -12.41 10.97 -1.48
CA ASP A 181 -12.93 12.26 -1.05
C ASP A 181 -12.70 12.44 0.46
N PRO A 182 -11.72 13.27 0.89
CA PRO A 182 -11.44 13.49 2.30
C PRO A 182 -12.59 14.14 3.08
N ARG A 183 -13.55 14.76 2.40
CA ARG A 183 -14.73 15.39 3.03
C ARG A 183 -15.74 14.35 3.49
N LYS A 184 -15.87 13.24 2.71
CA LYS A 184 -16.81 12.15 2.99
C LYS A 184 -16.16 11.02 3.79
N GLN A 185 -14.89 10.71 3.49
CA GLN A 185 -14.16 9.56 4.04
C GLN A 185 -12.83 9.99 4.63
N LEU A 186 -12.86 10.77 5.70
CA LEU A 186 -11.71 11.46 6.27
C LEU A 186 -10.55 10.53 6.64
N ASN A 187 -10.83 9.38 7.24
CA ASN A 187 -9.84 8.38 7.65
C ASN A 187 -10.10 7.03 6.98
N SER A 188 -10.39 7.07 5.68
CA SER A 188 -10.58 5.86 4.87
C SER A 188 -9.43 4.87 5.03
N PRO A 189 -9.70 3.54 5.00
CA PRO A 189 -8.66 2.51 4.91
C PRO A 189 -7.69 2.70 3.74
N GLU A 190 -8.12 3.40 2.70
CA GLU A 190 -7.29 3.68 1.52
C GLU A 190 -6.39 4.91 1.67
N CYS A 191 -6.57 5.74 2.68
CA CYS A 191 -5.82 6.98 2.85
C CYS A 191 -4.36 6.71 3.28
N ILE A 192 -3.40 7.10 2.45
CA ILE A 192 -1.95 7.01 2.73
C ILE A 192 -1.39 8.21 3.50
N ARG A 193 -2.22 9.18 3.84
CA ARG A 193 -1.85 10.38 4.60
C ARG A 193 -0.67 11.16 4.03
N CYS A 194 -0.55 11.20 2.71
CA CYS A 194 0.55 11.88 1.99
C CYS A 194 0.53 13.41 2.11
N GLY A 195 -0.53 14.01 2.66
CA GLY A 195 -0.65 15.47 2.82
C GLY A 195 -0.98 16.26 1.54
N THR A 196 -1.12 15.60 0.38
CA THR A 196 -1.42 16.28 -0.89
C THR A 196 -2.74 17.06 -0.83
N CYS A 197 -3.76 16.51 -0.17
CA CYS A 197 -5.04 17.20 0.04
C CYS A 197 -4.92 18.43 0.93
N GLN A 198 -3.97 18.44 1.89
CA GLN A 198 -3.64 19.60 2.71
C GLN A 198 -3.06 20.73 1.86
N LYS A 199 -2.05 20.41 1.04
CA LYS A 199 -1.38 21.36 0.14
C LYS A 199 -2.33 21.94 -0.90
N ALA A 200 -3.29 21.14 -1.37
CA ALA A 200 -4.28 21.54 -2.36
C ALA A 200 -5.46 22.36 -1.79
N CYS A 201 -5.57 22.45 -0.45
CA CYS A 201 -6.69 23.15 0.18
C CYS A 201 -6.42 24.66 0.30
N PRO A 202 -7.15 25.54 -0.42
CA PRO A 202 -6.92 26.98 -0.39
C PRO A 202 -7.24 27.60 0.97
N ARG A 203 -8.12 26.96 1.75
CA ARG A 203 -8.53 27.43 3.09
C ARG A 203 -7.82 26.73 4.23
N GLN A 204 -6.84 25.84 3.93
CA GLN A 204 -6.11 25.06 4.93
C GLN A 204 -7.00 24.35 5.96
N ALA A 205 -8.18 23.89 5.50
CA ALA A 205 -9.17 23.25 6.35
C ALA A 205 -8.78 21.81 6.75
N LEU A 206 -7.76 21.22 6.10
CA LEU A 206 -7.28 19.86 6.36
C LEU A 206 -5.91 19.91 7.05
N HIS A 207 -5.74 19.14 8.12
CA HIS A 207 -4.45 18.99 8.80
C HIS A 207 -4.24 17.57 9.31
N LEU A 208 -2.98 17.12 9.29
CA LEU A 208 -2.57 15.88 9.94
C LEU A 208 -2.28 16.18 11.41
N GLY A 209 -2.79 15.33 12.27
CA GLY A 209 -2.60 15.46 13.71
C GLY A 209 -2.66 14.12 14.42
N VAL A 210 -2.27 14.13 15.69
CA VAL A 210 -2.43 12.99 16.60
C VAL A 210 -3.89 12.92 17.02
N LYS A 211 -4.42 11.71 17.21
CA LYS A 211 -5.77 11.48 17.74
C LYS A 211 -5.92 12.20 19.08
N LYS A 212 -6.60 13.36 19.09
CA LYS A 212 -7.07 13.91 20.35
C LYS A 212 -8.05 12.91 20.96
N ARG A 213 -7.88 12.58 22.23
CA ARG A 213 -8.90 11.89 23.03
C ARG A 213 -10.08 12.86 23.17
N ASP A 214 -10.93 12.92 22.18
CA ASP A 214 -12.20 13.60 22.34
C ASP A 214 -13.12 12.72 23.17
N ASN A 215 -13.37 13.19 24.38
CA ASN A 215 -14.28 12.60 25.34
C ASN A 215 -15.74 12.97 24.98
N LYS A 216 -16.11 12.91 23.67
CA LYS A 216 -17.50 13.06 23.23
C LYS A 216 -17.79 12.15 22.05
N LYS A 217 -18.55 11.09 22.37
CA LYS A 217 -19.33 10.28 21.42
C LYS A 217 -20.27 11.21 20.64
N THR A 218 -20.14 11.22 19.31
CA THR A 218 -21.29 11.37 18.43
C THR A 218 -20.97 10.69 17.10
N PRO A 219 -21.64 9.59 16.78
CA PRO A 219 -21.70 9.09 15.41
C PRO A 219 -22.83 9.85 14.73
N GLU A 220 -22.53 10.88 13.96
CA GLU A 220 -23.48 11.35 12.98
C GLU A 220 -23.18 10.70 11.63
N PHE A 221 -23.94 9.66 11.37
CA PHE A 221 -24.29 9.23 10.04
C PHE A 221 -25.19 10.33 9.46
N ILE A 222 -24.73 11.00 8.40
CA ILE A 222 -25.59 11.84 7.59
C ILE A 222 -25.81 11.07 6.29
N SER A 223 -27.07 10.71 6.11
CA SER A 223 -27.73 10.22 4.88
C SER A 223 -27.47 11.12 3.66
#